data_736ad0429eadc61d5c8a4f52031f1b54
#
_entry.id   736ad0429eadc61d5c8a4f52031f1b54
#
_cell.length_a   1.000
_cell.length_b   1.000
_cell.length_c   1.000
_cell.angle_alpha   90.00
_cell.angle_beta   90.00
_cell.angle_gamma   90.00
#
_symmetry.space_group_name_H-M   'P 1'
#
loop_
_entity.id
_entity.type
_entity.pdbx_description
1 polymer ?
#
loop_
_entity_poly.entity_id
_entity_poly.type
_entity_poly.pdbx_seq_one_letter_code
_entity_poly.pdbx_strand_id
1 'polypeptide(L)'
;NETLTGAADYYQKTSDMGDAAAELTYQDMLDAGVGVEAPDDYTLVFTCKDPCPYFDTVAAYTSFYPASEDLINELGVEGFRACDYTNMWYNGPYVVEEFISQNTKSYIPNPNYYGADDVSRFDRFTVTMISDGTVTFQLYQNRELDEMDVGESTLTTIQADPNSEYNAQLCEKRPKKFSYQMHFNYQKNNEDGTPDDNWNKAIANTAFRQCFYKGLNLTNYYARTNKINPLKCENDYYTMPGVCYNTQGQEYTTLVAKE
;
A
#
# COMPACT_ATOMS: atom_id res chain seq x y z
N ASN A 1 3.47 -10.32 -12.24
CA ASN A 1 3.77 -11.39 -13.18
C ASN A 1 2.53 -11.93 -13.91
N GLU A 2 1.36 -11.92 -13.29
CA GLU A 2 0.15 -12.53 -13.89
C GLU A 2 -0.61 -11.59 -14.84
N THR A 3 -0.31 -10.30 -14.80
CA THR A 3 -1.00 -9.29 -15.59
C THR A 3 -0.42 -9.18 -17.00
N LEU A 4 0.90 -9.20 -17.12
CA LEU A 4 1.60 -9.05 -18.40
C LEU A 4 1.77 -10.38 -19.11
N THR A 5 1.63 -10.36 -20.43
CA THR A 5 1.89 -11.53 -21.30
C THR A 5 3.32 -12.05 -21.05
N GLY A 6 3.49 -13.37 -20.98
CA GLY A 6 4.79 -14.03 -20.83
C GLY A 6 5.55 -13.77 -19.52
N ALA A 7 5.14 -12.82 -18.71
CA ALA A 7 5.92 -12.41 -17.52
C ALA A 7 5.99 -13.50 -16.43
N ALA A 8 4.97 -14.30 -16.26
CA ALA A 8 4.98 -15.39 -15.28
C ALA A 8 5.97 -16.48 -15.65
N ASP A 9 5.98 -16.90 -16.92
CA ASP A 9 6.87 -17.94 -17.44
C ASP A 9 8.33 -17.46 -17.42
N TYR A 10 8.55 -16.19 -17.80
CA TYR A 10 9.88 -15.59 -17.74
C TYR A 10 10.41 -15.47 -16.30
N TYR A 11 9.56 -15.07 -15.37
CA TYR A 11 9.91 -15.03 -13.95
C TYR A 11 10.28 -16.42 -13.43
N GLN A 12 9.52 -17.46 -13.78
CA GLN A 12 9.85 -18.84 -13.38
C GLN A 12 11.19 -19.26 -13.98
N LYS A 13 11.41 -19.01 -15.27
CA LYS A 13 12.68 -19.30 -15.94
C LYS A 13 13.87 -18.62 -15.24
N THR A 14 13.77 -17.33 -14.94
CA THR A 14 14.86 -16.58 -14.27
C THR A 14 15.09 -17.07 -12.84
N SER A 15 14.01 -17.44 -12.14
CA SER A 15 14.09 -18.03 -10.80
C SER A 15 14.84 -19.38 -10.81
N ASP A 16 14.55 -20.23 -11.80
CA ASP A 16 15.18 -21.55 -11.94
C ASP A 16 16.65 -21.44 -12.35
N MET A 17 17.02 -20.37 -13.08
CA MET A 17 18.41 -20.10 -13.47
C MET A 17 19.28 -19.59 -12.31
N GLY A 18 18.69 -19.03 -11.26
CA GLY A 18 19.44 -18.46 -10.14
C GLY A 18 20.42 -17.37 -10.60
N ASP A 19 21.67 -17.45 -10.18
CA ASP A 19 22.70 -16.44 -10.51
C ASP A 19 22.97 -16.31 -12.01
N ALA A 20 22.73 -17.38 -12.80
CA ALA A 20 22.90 -17.34 -14.25
C ALA A 20 21.89 -16.41 -14.95
N ALA A 21 20.81 -16.04 -14.28
CA ALA A 21 19.84 -15.06 -14.80
C ALA A 21 20.44 -13.64 -14.96
N ALA A 22 21.55 -13.33 -14.28
CA ALA A 22 22.24 -12.06 -14.41
C ALA A 22 22.89 -11.84 -15.80
N GLU A 23 23.07 -12.91 -16.58
CA GLU A 23 23.61 -12.85 -17.94
C GLU A 23 22.53 -12.54 -19.00
N LEU A 24 21.24 -12.56 -18.62
CA LEU A 24 20.13 -12.29 -19.53
C LEU A 24 20.06 -10.81 -19.88
N THR A 25 19.77 -10.56 -21.15
CA THR A 25 19.63 -9.21 -21.71
C THR A 25 18.17 -8.82 -21.89
N TYR A 26 17.92 -7.55 -22.22
CA TYR A 26 16.60 -7.08 -22.64
C TYR A 26 16.06 -7.86 -23.85
N GLN A 27 16.94 -8.21 -24.80
CA GLN A 27 16.54 -9.01 -25.97
C GLN A 27 16.06 -10.40 -25.59
N ASP A 28 16.70 -11.05 -24.62
CA ASP A 28 16.25 -12.37 -24.14
C ASP A 28 14.83 -12.30 -23.50
N MET A 29 14.50 -11.19 -22.87
CA MET A 29 13.17 -10.94 -22.34
C MET A 29 12.14 -10.76 -23.47
N LEU A 30 12.48 -10.01 -24.52
CA LEU A 30 11.62 -9.84 -25.69
C LEU A 30 11.41 -11.17 -26.44
N ASP A 31 12.48 -11.92 -26.65
CA ASP A 31 12.44 -13.22 -27.33
C ASP A 31 11.62 -14.25 -26.55
N ALA A 32 11.55 -14.11 -25.25
CA ALA A 32 10.68 -14.90 -24.39
C ALA A 32 9.20 -14.46 -24.45
N GLY A 33 8.87 -13.41 -25.19
CA GLY A 33 7.50 -12.94 -25.39
C GLY A 33 6.92 -12.20 -24.18
N VAL A 34 7.76 -11.59 -23.36
CA VAL A 34 7.28 -10.74 -22.26
C VAL A 34 6.71 -9.45 -22.85
N GLY A 35 5.49 -9.13 -22.45
CA GLY A 35 4.72 -8.00 -22.98
C GLY A 35 5.19 -6.63 -22.45
N VAL A 36 6.48 -6.33 -22.58
CA VAL A 36 7.05 -5.00 -22.27
C VAL A 36 8.01 -4.63 -23.39
N GLU A 37 7.70 -3.55 -24.10
CA GLU A 37 8.48 -3.09 -25.24
C GLU A 37 8.75 -1.59 -25.15
N ALA A 38 9.94 -1.17 -25.57
CA ALA A 38 10.31 0.23 -25.76
C ALA A 38 10.65 0.45 -27.27
N PRO A 39 9.64 0.74 -28.11
CA PRO A 39 9.85 0.90 -29.55
C PRO A 39 10.64 2.15 -29.90
N ASP A 40 10.70 3.13 -29.04
CA ASP A 40 11.48 4.36 -29.16
C ASP A 40 11.81 4.92 -27.76
N ASP A 41 12.61 5.99 -27.70
CA ASP A 41 13.12 6.59 -26.46
C ASP A 41 12.04 7.17 -25.53
N TYR A 42 10.82 7.35 -26.03
CA TYR A 42 9.73 8.02 -25.29
C TYR A 42 8.46 7.16 -25.15
N THR A 43 8.47 5.97 -25.75
CA THR A 43 7.30 5.09 -25.75
C THR A 43 7.59 3.78 -25.01
N LEU A 44 6.77 3.47 -24.02
CA LEU A 44 6.79 2.20 -23.32
C LEU A 44 5.43 1.52 -23.51
N VAL A 45 5.44 0.32 -24.06
CA VAL A 45 4.24 -0.47 -24.37
C VAL A 45 4.15 -1.67 -23.43
N PHE A 46 3.02 -1.80 -22.77
CA PHE A 46 2.69 -2.97 -21.97
C PHE A 46 1.57 -3.77 -22.63
N THR A 47 1.80 -5.06 -22.84
CA THR A 47 0.81 -6.00 -23.38
C THR A 47 0.30 -6.88 -22.25
N CYS A 48 -0.96 -6.68 -21.87
CA CYS A 48 -1.60 -7.49 -20.84
C CYS A 48 -2.07 -8.82 -21.42
N LYS A 49 -2.03 -9.88 -20.59
CA LYS A 49 -2.53 -11.22 -20.92
C LYS A 49 -4.05 -11.21 -21.18
N ASP A 50 -4.78 -10.48 -20.36
CA ASP A 50 -6.22 -10.29 -20.45
C ASP A 50 -6.55 -8.79 -20.42
N PRO A 51 -7.75 -8.36 -20.86
CA PRO A 51 -8.15 -6.96 -20.72
C PRO A 51 -8.05 -6.46 -19.28
N CYS A 52 -7.20 -5.47 -19.04
CA CYS A 52 -6.92 -4.90 -17.72
C CYS A 52 -7.23 -3.41 -17.70
N PRO A 53 -8.51 -3.00 -17.57
CA PRO A 53 -8.90 -1.59 -17.62
C PRO A 53 -8.36 -0.74 -16.45
N TYR A 54 -7.80 -1.37 -15.44
CA TYR A 54 -7.18 -0.76 -14.27
C TYR A 54 -5.63 -0.79 -14.32
N PHE A 55 -5.04 -1.06 -15.48
CA PHE A 55 -3.58 -1.24 -15.60
C PHE A 55 -2.79 0.01 -15.21
N ASP A 56 -3.32 1.21 -15.44
CA ASP A 56 -2.75 2.47 -15.00
C ASP A 56 -2.51 2.50 -13.47
N THR A 57 -3.43 1.95 -12.70
CA THR A 57 -3.28 1.81 -11.25
C THR A 57 -2.24 0.76 -10.86
N VAL A 58 -2.12 -0.32 -11.64
CA VAL A 58 -1.08 -1.35 -11.48
C VAL A 58 0.30 -0.77 -11.78
N ALA A 59 0.42 0.05 -12.81
CA ALA A 59 1.67 0.71 -13.18
C ALA A 59 2.18 1.69 -12.10
N ALA A 60 1.30 2.14 -11.19
CA ALA A 60 1.68 2.97 -10.04
C ALA A 60 2.30 2.18 -8.85
N TYR A 61 2.36 0.85 -8.91
CA TYR A 61 3.04 0.06 -7.89
C TYR A 61 4.56 0.18 -7.98
N THR A 62 5.22 0.09 -6.85
CA THR A 62 6.69 0.19 -6.74
C THR A 62 7.46 -0.79 -7.63
N SER A 63 6.85 -1.94 -7.97
CA SER A 63 7.43 -2.93 -8.88
C SER A 63 7.60 -2.43 -10.32
N PHE A 64 6.92 -1.32 -10.67
CA PHE A 64 7.01 -0.68 -11.99
C PHE A 64 7.82 0.62 -11.97
N TYR A 65 8.39 0.99 -10.83
CA TYR A 65 9.22 2.19 -10.77
C TYR A 65 10.47 1.99 -11.63
N PRO A 66 10.81 2.96 -12.47
CA PRO A 66 11.99 2.87 -13.31
C PRO A 66 13.26 2.82 -12.47
N ALA A 67 14.16 1.92 -12.81
CA ALA A 67 15.52 1.88 -12.28
C ALA A 67 16.45 2.56 -13.29
N SER A 68 17.42 3.36 -12.81
CA SER A 68 18.41 3.98 -13.68
C SER A 68 19.47 2.96 -14.07
N GLU A 69 19.61 2.70 -15.39
CA GLU A 69 20.67 1.87 -15.93
C GLU A 69 22.05 2.47 -15.64
N ASP A 70 22.21 3.79 -15.77
CA ASP A 70 23.46 4.47 -15.48
C ASP A 70 23.88 4.29 -14.02
N LEU A 71 22.96 4.39 -13.08
CA LEU A 71 23.24 4.16 -11.67
C LEU A 71 23.62 2.70 -11.40
N ILE A 72 22.94 1.75 -12.05
CA ILE A 72 23.28 0.32 -11.91
C ILE A 72 24.68 0.05 -12.48
N ASN A 73 25.03 0.65 -13.62
CA ASN A 73 26.36 0.51 -14.23
C ASN A 73 27.46 1.16 -13.38
N GLU A 74 27.17 2.29 -12.73
CA GLU A 74 28.10 2.97 -11.84
C GLU A 74 28.40 2.17 -10.56
N LEU A 75 27.35 1.64 -9.93
CA LEU A 75 27.45 0.99 -8.62
C LEU A 75 27.62 -0.53 -8.71
N GLY A 76 27.31 -1.12 -9.85
CA GLY A 76 27.10 -2.55 -10.00
C GLY A 76 25.82 -3.03 -9.31
N VAL A 77 25.37 -4.26 -9.60
CA VAL A 77 24.12 -4.80 -9.07
C VAL A 77 24.08 -4.84 -7.54
N GLU A 78 25.18 -5.25 -6.92
CA GLU A 78 25.25 -5.31 -5.45
C GLU A 78 25.31 -3.93 -4.81
N GLY A 79 26.01 -2.97 -5.42
CA GLY A 79 26.02 -1.58 -4.95
C GLY A 79 24.65 -0.93 -5.11
N PHE A 80 23.93 -1.22 -6.22
CA PHE A 80 22.56 -0.73 -6.42
C PHE A 80 21.57 -1.31 -5.39
N ARG A 81 21.69 -2.61 -5.05
CA ARG A 81 20.89 -3.23 -3.98
C ARG A 81 21.19 -2.65 -2.59
N ALA A 82 22.40 -2.19 -2.36
CA ALA A 82 22.84 -1.60 -1.11
C ALA A 82 22.74 -0.07 -1.09
N CYS A 83 22.09 0.55 -2.09
CA CYS A 83 21.87 1.99 -2.14
C CYS A 83 21.18 2.50 -0.88
N ASP A 84 21.67 3.61 -0.38
CA ASP A 84 21.02 4.39 0.65
C ASP A 84 20.69 5.82 0.14
N TYR A 85 20.19 6.65 1.04
CA TYR A 85 19.77 8.01 0.67
C TYR A 85 20.92 8.91 0.20
N THR A 86 22.17 8.55 0.42
CA THR A 86 23.35 9.37 0.07
C THR A 86 23.86 9.13 -1.35
N ASN A 87 23.56 7.96 -1.92
CA ASN A 87 24.06 7.54 -3.24
C ASN A 87 22.98 7.10 -4.23
N MET A 88 21.70 7.10 -3.83
CA MET A 88 20.62 6.85 -4.77
C MET A 88 20.27 8.11 -5.58
N TRP A 89 19.77 7.93 -6.80
CA TRP A 89 19.25 9.01 -7.61
C TRP A 89 17.75 9.21 -7.41
N TYR A 90 17.33 10.47 -7.45
CA TYR A 90 15.94 10.84 -7.16
C TYR A 90 15.28 11.48 -8.39
N ASN A 91 14.11 10.98 -8.76
CA ASN A 91 13.27 11.58 -9.80
C ASN A 91 11.99 12.24 -9.24
N GLY A 92 11.76 12.13 -7.94
CA GLY A 92 10.61 12.73 -7.27
C GLY A 92 10.82 14.19 -6.86
N PRO A 93 9.78 14.86 -6.32
CA PRO A 93 9.81 16.28 -5.96
C PRO A 93 10.73 16.61 -4.77
N TYR A 94 11.13 15.61 -4.00
CA TYR A 94 12.01 15.74 -2.84
C TYR A 94 13.15 14.75 -2.89
N VAL A 95 14.25 15.11 -2.24
CA VAL A 95 15.38 14.22 -1.91
C VAL A 95 15.48 14.08 -0.40
N VAL A 96 16.01 12.95 0.06
CA VAL A 96 16.30 12.74 1.49
C VAL A 96 17.58 13.46 1.83
N GLU A 97 17.48 14.45 2.72
CA GLU A 97 18.65 15.19 3.23
C GLU A 97 19.29 14.46 4.41
N GLU A 98 18.47 13.89 5.29
CA GLU A 98 18.92 13.17 6.48
C GLU A 98 18.03 11.96 6.74
N PHE A 99 18.65 10.86 7.11
CA PHE A 99 17.96 9.66 7.57
C PHE A 99 18.66 9.09 8.80
N ILE A 100 18.00 9.22 9.95
CA ILE A 100 18.40 8.56 11.20
C ILE A 100 17.40 7.46 11.47
N SER A 101 17.86 6.20 11.38
CA SER A 101 17.00 5.03 11.54
C SER A 101 16.20 5.09 12.84
N GLN A 102 14.89 4.83 12.76
CA GLN A 102 13.95 4.86 13.87
C GLN A 102 13.86 6.21 14.64
N ASN A 103 14.35 7.28 14.04
CA ASN A 103 14.31 8.61 14.64
C ASN A 103 13.76 9.65 13.68
N THR A 104 14.53 10.04 12.66
CA THR A 104 14.20 11.21 11.83
C THR A 104 14.47 10.94 10.35
N LYS A 105 13.57 11.47 9.51
CA LYS A 105 13.77 11.60 8.07
C LYS A 105 13.49 13.03 7.67
N SER A 106 14.48 13.72 7.09
CA SER A 106 14.33 15.07 6.59
C SER A 106 14.41 15.10 5.05
N TYR A 107 13.55 15.88 4.45
CA TYR A 107 13.41 15.99 3.01
C TYR A 107 13.52 17.45 2.59
N ILE A 108 14.24 17.70 1.49
CA ILE A 108 14.34 19.01 0.85
C ILE A 108 13.93 18.90 -0.62
N PRO A 109 13.53 20.02 -1.26
CA PRO A 109 13.17 20.00 -2.67
C PRO A 109 14.27 19.43 -3.55
N ASN A 110 13.89 18.55 -4.47
CA ASN A 110 14.79 18.08 -5.52
C ASN A 110 15.01 19.20 -6.54
N PRO A 111 16.24 19.71 -6.72
CA PRO A 111 16.51 20.79 -7.66
C PRO A 111 16.34 20.36 -9.13
N ASN A 112 16.41 19.05 -9.39
CA ASN A 112 16.29 18.48 -10.74
C ASN A 112 14.90 17.91 -11.03
N TYR A 113 13.91 18.19 -10.19
CA TYR A 113 12.55 17.68 -10.39
C TYR A 113 11.90 18.32 -11.62
N TYR A 114 11.50 17.50 -12.59
CA TYR A 114 10.95 17.94 -13.86
C TYR A 114 9.63 18.74 -13.74
N GLY A 115 8.83 18.48 -12.70
CA GLY A 115 7.55 19.16 -12.43
C GLY A 115 7.68 20.25 -11.36
N ALA A 116 8.84 20.88 -11.20
CA ALA A 116 9.10 21.85 -10.14
C ALA A 116 8.18 23.07 -10.18
N ASP A 117 7.76 23.49 -11.39
CA ASP A 117 6.88 24.64 -11.60
C ASP A 117 5.39 24.28 -11.43
N ASP A 118 5.05 22.99 -11.46
CA ASP A 118 3.66 22.52 -11.44
C ASP A 118 3.16 22.22 -10.02
N VAL A 119 4.05 22.16 -9.03
CA VAL A 119 3.70 21.77 -7.67
C VAL A 119 4.29 22.72 -6.63
N SER A 120 3.48 23.05 -5.65
CA SER A 120 3.96 23.74 -4.45
C SER A 120 4.69 22.74 -3.55
N ARG A 121 5.88 23.12 -3.09
CA ARG A 121 6.75 22.30 -2.24
C ARG A 121 7.13 23.05 -0.99
N PHE A 122 7.23 22.36 0.14
CA PHE A 122 7.86 22.91 1.33
C PHE A 122 9.37 23.01 1.13
N ASP A 123 10.01 24.01 1.69
CA ASP A 123 11.47 24.13 1.68
C ASP A 123 12.16 23.00 2.42
N ARG A 124 11.48 22.45 3.41
CA ARG A 124 11.85 21.24 4.15
C ARG A 124 10.63 20.64 4.80
N PHE A 125 10.56 19.32 4.88
CA PHE A 125 9.68 18.64 5.83
C PHE A 125 10.45 17.52 6.55
N THR A 126 10.11 17.31 7.82
CA THR A 126 10.76 16.32 8.67
C THR A 126 9.72 15.38 9.23
N VAL A 127 9.98 14.09 9.15
CA VAL A 127 9.19 13.05 9.78
C VAL A 127 9.94 12.53 10.98
N THR A 128 9.40 12.73 12.18
CA THR A 128 9.99 12.24 13.43
C THR A 128 9.22 11.01 13.91
N MET A 129 9.92 9.94 14.20
CA MET A 129 9.36 8.69 14.68
C MET A 129 9.33 8.69 16.21
N ILE A 130 8.16 8.90 16.78
CA ILE A 130 7.93 8.93 18.23
C ILE A 130 6.94 7.81 18.58
N SER A 131 7.37 6.89 19.44
CA SER A 131 6.53 5.74 19.84
C SER A 131 5.50 6.07 20.93
N ASP A 132 5.74 7.13 21.72
CA ASP A 132 4.83 7.55 22.79
C ASP A 132 3.89 8.67 22.32
N GLY A 133 2.61 8.35 22.22
CA GLY A 133 1.58 9.30 21.78
C GLY A 133 1.38 10.49 22.74
N THR A 134 1.73 10.35 24.01
CA THR A 134 1.64 11.47 24.99
C THR A 134 2.74 12.47 24.70
N VAL A 135 3.96 12.00 24.46
CA VAL A 135 5.09 12.85 24.05
C VAL A 135 4.79 13.54 22.71
N THR A 136 4.26 12.81 21.75
CA THR A 136 3.87 13.38 20.46
C THR A 136 2.86 14.52 20.61
N PHE A 137 1.87 14.34 21.48
CA PHE A 137 0.86 15.38 21.73
C PHE A 137 1.46 16.61 22.43
N GLN A 138 2.40 16.43 23.37
CA GLN A 138 3.10 17.56 24.01
C GLN A 138 3.94 18.36 22.99
N LEU A 139 4.64 17.68 22.07
CA LEU A 139 5.40 18.34 21.00
C LEU A 139 4.49 19.12 20.07
N TYR A 140 3.31 18.59 19.74
CA TYR A 140 2.30 19.30 18.96
C TYR A 140 1.79 20.55 19.71
N GLN A 141 1.49 20.43 21.01
CA GLN A 141 1.07 21.54 21.84
C GLN A 141 2.14 22.64 21.93
N ASN A 142 3.42 22.26 21.95
CA ASN A 142 4.56 23.16 21.95
C ASN A 142 4.86 23.78 20.58
N ARG A 143 4.12 23.38 19.51
CA ARG A 143 4.35 23.77 18.12
C ARG A 143 5.71 23.29 17.56
N GLU A 144 6.17 22.16 18.04
CA GLU A 144 7.34 21.45 17.52
C GLU A 144 6.97 20.44 16.42
N LEU A 145 5.66 20.15 16.29
CA LEU A 145 5.06 19.35 15.22
C LEU A 145 3.89 20.11 14.62
N ASP A 146 3.75 20.08 13.30
CA ASP A 146 2.64 20.67 12.55
C ASP A 146 1.47 19.70 12.40
N GLU A 147 1.77 18.40 12.41
CA GLU A 147 0.80 17.31 12.27
C GLU A 147 1.22 16.10 13.10
N MET A 148 0.24 15.39 13.65
CA MET A 148 0.47 14.14 14.36
C MET A 148 -0.69 13.16 14.20
N ASP A 149 -0.37 11.88 14.29
CA ASP A 149 -1.37 10.83 14.43
C ASP A 149 -1.90 10.80 15.87
N VAL A 150 -3.22 10.96 16.02
CA VAL A 150 -3.85 10.96 17.33
C VAL A 150 -4.20 9.54 17.75
N GLY A 151 -3.53 9.04 18.77
CA GLY A 151 -3.86 7.76 19.41
C GLY A 151 -5.09 7.86 20.33
N GLU A 152 -5.59 6.71 20.76
CA GLU A 152 -6.82 6.60 21.57
C GLU A 152 -6.78 7.41 22.88
N SER A 153 -5.67 7.33 23.63
CA SER A 153 -5.54 8.04 24.92
C SER A 153 -5.58 9.56 24.74
N THR A 154 -4.85 10.06 23.74
CA THR A 154 -4.80 11.47 23.40
C THR A 154 -6.18 11.96 22.93
N LEU A 155 -6.85 11.19 22.08
CA LEU A 155 -8.18 11.52 21.59
C LEU A 155 -9.20 11.59 22.71
N THR A 156 -9.16 10.63 23.65
CA THR A 156 -10.02 10.62 24.83
C THR A 156 -9.76 11.85 25.69
N THR A 157 -8.50 12.26 25.86
CA THR A 157 -8.13 13.46 26.62
C THR A 157 -8.64 14.74 25.96
N ILE A 158 -8.49 14.88 24.64
CA ILE A 158 -8.99 16.04 23.89
C ILE A 158 -10.51 16.14 23.99
N GLN A 159 -11.22 15.03 23.84
CA GLN A 159 -12.68 15.00 23.84
C GLN A 159 -13.31 15.10 25.24
N ALA A 160 -12.54 14.81 26.30
CA ALA A 160 -13.02 14.99 27.68
C ALA A 160 -13.24 16.47 28.05
N ASP A 161 -12.55 17.40 27.38
CA ASP A 161 -12.74 18.82 27.52
C ASP A 161 -13.45 19.39 26.28
N PRO A 162 -14.77 19.69 26.36
CA PRO A 162 -15.52 20.26 25.25
C PRO A 162 -15.00 21.63 24.77
N ASN A 163 -14.24 22.34 25.62
CA ASN A 163 -13.66 23.64 25.28
C ASN A 163 -12.22 23.54 24.76
N SER A 164 -11.69 22.36 24.64
CA SER A 164 -10.35 22.17 24.10
C SER A 164 -10.25 22.71 22.67
N GLU A 165 -9.29 23.60 22.43
CA GLU A 165 -9.00 24.16 21.10
C GLU A 165 -8.64 23.07 20.09
N TYR A 166 -8.15 21.92 20.55
CA TYR A 166 -7.75 20.79 19.71
C TYR A 166 -8.95 20.02 19.13
N ASN A 167 -10.16 20.15 19.69
CA ASN A 167 -11.35 19.51 19.12
C ASN A 167 -11.62 19.98 17.68
N ALA A 168 -11.40 21.26 17.40
CA ALA A 168 -11.58 21.83 16.05
C ALA A 168 -10.48 21.42 15.07
N GLN A 169 -9.36 20.89 15.56
CA GLN A 169 -8.22 20.47 14.77
C GLN A 169 -8.24 18.97 14.46
N LEU A 170 -9.15 18.21 15.08
CA LEU A 170 -9.29 16.79 14.81
C LEU A 170 -9.83 16.55 13.39
N CYS A 171 -9.05 15.85 12.60
CA CYS A 171 -9.42 15.44 11.24
C CYS A 171 -9.56 13.93 11.16
N GLU A 172 -10.61 13.44 10.51
CA GLU A 172 -10.71 12.02 10.20
C GLU A 172 -9.74 11.67 9.06
N LYS A 173 -8.98 10.59 9.24
CA LYS A 173 -8.17 10.03 8.17
C LYS A 173 -9.04 9.50 7.04
N ARG A 174 -8.52 9.55 5.83
CA ARG A 174 -9.14 8.88 4.70
C ARG A 174 -9.27 7.38 4.97
N PRO A 175 -10.33 6.72 4.47
CA PRO A 175 -10.42 5.26 4.51
C PRO A 175 -9.15 4.62 3.96
N LYS A 176 -8.70 3.54 4.60
CA LYS A 176 -7.55 2.77 4.08
C LYS A 176 -7.93 2.12 2.75
N LYS A 177 -6.95 1.91 1.90
CA LYS A 177 -7.14 1.24 0.58
C LYS A 177 -7.44 -0.26 0.69
N PHE A 178 -7.46 -0.82 1.89
CA PHE A 178 -7.62 -2.26 2.11
C PHE A 178 -8.80 -2.52 3.02
N SER A 179 -9.65 -3.47 2.63
CA SER A 179 -10.64 -4.09 3.51
C SER A 179 -10.06 -5.38 4.10
N TYR A 180 -10.44 -5.66 5.34
CA TYR A 180 -10.08 -6.92 5.99
C TYR A 180 -11.29 -7.86 5.92
N GLN A 181 -11.04 -9.09 5.53
CA GLN A 181 -12.08 -10.11 5.37
C GLN A 181 -11.74 -11.33 6.23
N MET A 182 -12.74 -11.97 6.75
CA MET A 182 -12.61 -13.27 7.38
C MET A 182 -12.82 -14.35 6.31
N HIS A 183 -11.78 -15.12 6.05
CA HIS A 183 -11.85 -16.23 5.11
C HIS A 183 -12.02 -17.55 5.82
N PHE A 184 -12.93 -18.38 5.35
CA PHE A 184 -13.08 -19.74 5.82
C PHE A 184 -12.18 -20.70 5.05
N ASN A 185 -11.49 -21.58 5.78
CA ASN A 185 -10.76 -22.66 5.13
C ASN A 185 -11.74 -23.77 4.74
N TYR A 186 -12.01 -23.93 3.46
CA TYR A 186 -12.92 -24.94 2.92
C TYR A 186 -12.29 -26.34 2.80
N GLN A 187 -10.97 -26.44 2.90
CA GLN A 187 -10.20 -27.67 2.75
C GLN A 187 -9.18 -27.78 3.88
N LYS A 188 -9.68 -27.80 5.11
CA LYS A 188 -8.83 -27.95 6.29
C LYS A 188 -8.31 -29.37 6.40
N ASN A 189 -7.03 -29.51 6.66
CA ASN A 189 -6.38 -30.77 7.03
C ASN A 189 -6.05 -30.80 8.53
N ASN A 190 -6.00 -31.98 9.09
CA ASN A 190 -5.45 -32.28 10.40
C ASN A 190 -3.92 -32.11 10.38
N GLU A 191 -3.28 -32.16 11.54
CA GLU A 191 -1.82 -32.05 11.66
C GLU A 191 -1.05 -33.17 10.94
N ASP A 192 -1.68 -34.34 10.78
CA ASP A 192 -1.13 -35.48 10.05
C ASP A 192 -1.33 -35.42 8.52
N GLY A 193 -1.92 -34.31 8.02
CA GLY A 193 -2.19 -34.10 6.60
C GLY A 193 -3.49 -34.72 6.08
N THR A 194 -4.24 -35.48 6.91
CA THR A 194 -5.54 -36.02 6.51
C THR A 194 -6.63 -34.94 6.52
N PRO A 195 -7.68 -35.05 5.66
CA PRO A 195 -8.78 -34.06 5.68
C PRO A 195 -9.51 -34.05 7.03
N ASP A 196 -9.82 -32.84 7.52
CA ASP A 196 -10.76 -32.66 8.64
C ASP A 196 -12.20 -32.72 8.10
N ASP A 197 -12.73 -33.94 8.00
CA ASP A 197 -14.05 -34.17 7.40
C ASP A 197 -15.17 -33.46 8.15
N ASN A 198 -15.06 -33.34 9.48
CA ASN A 198 -16.08 -32.68 10.29
C ASN A 198 -16.14 -31.18 9.98
N TRP A 199 -14.98 -30.52 9.97
CA TRP A 199 -14.89 -29.11 9.61
C TRP A 199 -15.30 -28.90 8.15
N ASN A 200 -14.73 -29.66 7.23
CA ASN A 200 -14.97 -29.50 5.79
C ASN A 200 -16.45 -29.68 5.41
N LYS A 201 -17.13 -30.62 6.07
CA LYS A 201 -18.57 -30.81 5.93
C LYS A 201 -19.38 -29.65 6.53
N ALA A 202 -19.00 -29.17 7.72
CA ALA A 202 -19.68 -28.07 8.36
C ALA A 202 -19.53 -26.76 7.56
N ILE A 203 -18.33 -26.43 7.12
CA ILE A 203 -18.06 -25.19 6.40
C ILE A 203 -18.64 -25.18 4.98
N ALA A 204 -18.85 -26.33 4.36
CA ALA A 204 -19.57 -26.44 3.11
C ALA A 204 -21.06 -26.04 3.22
N ASN A 205 -21.64 -26.14 4.45
CA ASN A 205 -23.02 -25.76 4.69
C ASN A 205 -23.18 -24.24 4.77
N THR A 206 -23.98 -23.66 3.89
CA THR A 206 -24.24 -22.21 3.86
C THR A 206 -24.87 -21.70 5.16
N ALA A 207 -25.80 -22.44 5.76
CA ALA A 207 -26.42 -22.03 7.02
C ALA A 207 -25.39 -21.95 8.16
N PHE A 208 -24.39 -22.86 8.18
CA PHE A 208 -23.31 -22.81 9.16
C PHE A 208 -22.47 -21.53 8.98
N ARG A 209 -22.10 -21.17 7.76
CA ARG A 209 -21.39 -19.90 7.48
C ARG A 209 -22.20 -18.66 7.86
N GLN A 210 -23.51 -18.68 7.59
CA GLN A 210 -24.41 -17.60 7.98
C GLN A 210 -24.50 -17.41 9.52
N CYS A 211 -24.27 -18.45 10.30
CA CYS A 211 -24.23 -18.30 11.75
C CYS A 211 -23.08 -17.39 12.20
N PHE A 212 -21.92 -17.44 11.54
CA PHE A 212 -20.82 -16.52 11.82
C PHE A 212 -21.19 -15.09 11.42
N TYR A 213 -21.69 -14.91 10.20
CA TYR A 213 -22.05 -13.59 9.71
C TYR A 213 -23.11 -12.90 10.58
N LYS A 214 -24.16 -13.64 10.99
CA LYS A 214 -25.27 -13.09 11.77
C LYS A 214 -25.06 -13.12 13.28
N GLY A 215 -24.16 -13.96 13.77
CA GLY A 215 -23.97 -14.20 15.21
C GLY A 215 -22.76 -13.48 15.80
N LEU A 216 -21.81 -13.05 14.99
CA LEU A 216 -20.63 -12.36 15.50
C LEU A 216 -20.94 -10.87 15.74
N ASN A 217 -20.76 -10.45 16.98
CA ASN A 217 -20.73 -9.01 17.30
C ASN A 217 -19.28 -8.52 17.25
N LEU A 218 -18.92 -7.83 16.17
CA LEU A 218 -17.58 -7.34 15.93
C LEU A 218 -17.32 -5.94 16.51
N THR A 219 -18.28 -5.31 17.20
CA THR A 219 -18.15 -3.94 17.73
C THR A 219 -16.89 -3.79 18.59
N ASN A 220 -16.61 -4.74 19.49
CA ASN A 220 -15.41 -4.69 20.32
C ASN A 220 -14.11 -4.90 19.52
N TYR A 221 -14.17 -5.62 18.41
CA TYR A 221 -13.05 -5.77 17.50
C TYR A 221 -12.80 -4.46 16.73
N TYR A 222 -13.85 -3.85 16.21
CA TYR A 222 -13.77 -2.55 15.52
C TYR A 222 -13.29 -1.44 16.46
N ALA A 223 -13.69 -1.48 17.74
CA ALA A 223 -13.26 -0.51 18.75
C ALA A 223 -11.73 -0.51 19.00
N ARG A 224 -11.01 -1.56 18.59
CA ARG A 224 -9.53 -1.56 18.62
C ARG A 224 -8.92 -0.64 17.57
N THR A 225 -9.64 -0.39 16.48
CA THR A 225 -9.19 0.46 15.36
C THR A 225 -9.83 1.85 15.43
N ASN A 226 -11.09 1.91 15.80
CA ASN A 226 -11.84 3.15 15.94
C ASN A 226 -12.73 3.07 17.18
N LYS A 227 -12.24 3.58 18.30
CA LYS A 227 -12.94 3.51 19.59
C LYS A 227 -14.15 4.43 19.67
N ILE A 228 -14.11 5.56 18.97
CA ILE A 228 -15.15 6.58 19.02
C ILE A 228 -16.37 6.15 18.22
N ASN A 229 -16.14 5.61 17.03
CA ASN A 229 -17.20 5.12 16.17
C ASN A 229 -16.82 3.77 15.57
N PRO A 230 -16.88 2.69 16.35
CA PRO A 230 -16.48 1.37 15.88
C PRO A 230 -17.18 0.92 14.61
N LEU A 231 -18.47 1.26 14.48
CA LEU A 231 -19.30 0.85 13.32
C LEU A 231 -18.88 1.51 12.01
N LYS A 232 -18.08 2.59 12.03
CA LYS A 232 -17.44 3.11 10.82
C LYS A 232 -16.41 2.16 10.20
N CYS A 233 -15.94 1.16 10.95
CA CYS A 233 -15.04 0.13 10.46
C CYS A 233 -15.76 -1.02 9.77
N GLU A 234 -17.09 -1.07 9.88
CA GLU A 234 -17.90 -2.10 9.23
C GLU A 234 -17.94 -1.88 7.72
N ASN A 235 -17.65 -2.93 6.97
CA ASN A 235 -17.73 -2.93 5.53
C ASN A 235 -18.53 -4.15 5.05
N ASP A 236 -19.74 -3.90 4.56
CA ASP A 236 -20.66 -4.91 4.05
C ASP A 236 -20.50 -5.13 2.53
N TYR A 237 -19.44 -4.59 1.94
CA TYR A 237 -19.20 -4.68 0.50
C TYR A 237 -17.91 -5.44 0.24
N TYR A 238 -17.83 -6.09 -0.92
CA TYR A 238 -16.61 -6.76 -1.35
C TYR A 238 -15.45 -5.78 -1.54
N THR A 239 -15.73 -4.60 -2.11
CA THR A 239 -14.76 -3.52 -2.28
C THR A 239 -14.95 -2.43 -1.23
N MET A 240 -13.86 -1.76 -0.88
CA MET A 240 -13.92 -0.59 -0.01
C MET A 240 -14.60 0.61 -0.70
N PRO A 241 -15.23 1.50 0.09
CA PRO A 241 -15.60 2.83 -0.40
C PRO A 241 -14.39 3.58 -0.95
N GLY A 242 -14.58 4.27 -2.07
CA GLY A 242 -13.54 5.11 -2.68
C GLY A 242 -12.56 4.39 -3.60
N VAL A 243 -12.77 3.11 -3.89
CA VAL A 243 -11.89 2.32 -4.78
C VAL A 243 -12.44 2.23 -6.20
N CYS A 244 -13.75 2.14 -6.35
CA CYS A 244 -14.38 1.88 -7.64
C CYS A 244 -15.46 2.92 -7.95
N TYR A 245 -15.37 3.52 -9.14
CA TYR A 245 -16.30 4.54 -9.62
C TYR A 245 -16.82 4.15 -11.01
N ASN A 246 -18.07 4.50 -11.30
CA ASN A 246 -18.57 4.40 -12.67
C ASN A 246 -18.08 5.57 -13.54
N THR A 247 -18.41 5.55 -14.83
CA THR A 247 -18.04 6.60 -15.79
C THR A 247 -18.65 7.97 -15.49
N GLN A 248 -19.60 8.06 -14.57
CA GLN A 248 -20.25 9.29 -14.12
C GLN A 248 -19.66 9.81 -12.80
N GLY A 249 -18.60 9.15 -12.29
CA GLY A 249 -17.96 9.52 -11.02
C GLY A 249 -18.72 9.12 -9.77
N GLN A 250 -19.73 8.22 -9.90
CA GLN A 250 -20.48 7.71 -8.76
C GLN A 250 -19.75 6.51 -8.16
N GLU A 251 -19.61 6.50 -6.86
CA GLU A 251 -18.89 5.48 -6.10
C GLU A 251 -19.69 4.17 -6.02
N TYR A 252 -19.02 3.02 -6.18
CA TYR A 252 -19.64 1.69 -6.28
C TYR A 252 -20.53 1.36 -5.08
N THR A 253 -20.06 1.59 -3.86
CA THR A 253 -20.81 1.24 -2.65
C THR A 253 -22.08 2.07 -2.45
N THR A 254 -22.24 3.17 -3.19
CA THR A 254 -23.48 3.96 -3.21
C THR A 254 -24.51 3.44 -4.20
N LEU A 255 -24.09 2.60 -5.16
CA LEU A 255 -24.93 2.10 -6.25
C LEU A 255 -25.45 0.68 -6.00
N VAL A 256 -24.77 -0.09 -5.17
CA VAL A 256 -25.12 -1.47 -4.87
C VAL A 256 -25.80 -1.59 -3.51
N ALA A 257 -26.73 -2.54 -3.41
CA ALA A 257 -27.33 -2.86 -2.13
C ALA A 257 -26.29 -3.52 -1.21
N LYS A 258 -26.40 -3.25 0.07
CA LYS A 258 -25.67 -4.01 1.09
C LYS A 258 -26.11 -5.47 1.06
N GLU A 259 -25.17 -6.37 1.08
CA GLU A 259 -25.42 -7.82 1.18
C GLU A 259 -25.89 -8.23 2.58
#